data_46278a02c195bbfe8226ed8d309376a9
#
_entry.id   46278a02c195bbfe8226ed8d309376a9
#
_cell.length_a   1.000
_cell.length_b   1.000
_cell.length_c   1.000
_cell.angle_alpha   90.00
_cell.angle_beta   90.00
_cell.angle_gamma   90.00
#
_symmetry.space_group_name_H-M   'P 1'
#
loop_
_entity.id
_entity.type
_entity.pdbx_description
1 polymer ?
#
loop_
_entity_poly.entity_id
_entity_poly.type
_entity_poly.pdbx_seq_one_letter_code
_entity_poly.pdbx_strand_id
1 'polypeptide(L)'
;NEMDIASPQAGWAEQDPEDWWKYACLATRRVIQESAIFPDQIKGIGISYQMHGLVLVDKGGNPLRKSIIWCDSRAVETGEKAFEEIGVERCKKQLLNSPGNFTASKLKWVKDNEPDIYKQIYKFMLPGDYIAFKLTGEINTTRNGLSEGIMWDYKSNEVADWLLEHFGIDRSLTPDVVENFSRQGITNDQVSKETGLPAGIPVIYRAGDQPNNALSLNVLKPGEVAVSGGTSGVVYAVTDLLKSKELSRINSFVHVNYSHQQTHIGKLLCINGCGIMYRWLRNHLGFGSYEEMNGKAAEIPVGSDGVVILPFGNGAERMLNNKDIGAHFLNVNLNQHTGSHLCRAALEGIAFSFVYGIEILKEDNTQIDVIRAGNDNLFRSEIFSSTVATLIDQNIEIYSTTGSIGAARAVSLKQGDFERIGTFLMQNDYVNTYVPLEDKEPYLKAYGRWKEELQMILKNK
;
A
#
# COMPACT_ATOMS: atom_id res chain seq x y z
N ASN A 1 -14.60 -9.95 -10.69
CA ASN A 1 -15.66 -10.12 -9.70
C ASN A 1 -15.16 -9.49 -8.39
N GLU A 2 -15.99 -8.70 -7.73
CA GLU A 2 -15.73 -8.30 -6.36
C GLU A 2 -15.80 -9.54 -5.48
N MET A 3 -14.89 -9.61 -4.51
CA MET A 3 -14.89 -10.67 -3.50
C MET A 3 -15.54 -10.15 -2.21
N ASP A 4 -16.36 -10.97 -1.61
CA ASP A 4 -17.02 -10.62 -0.36
C ASP A 4 -16.02 -10.48 0.80
N ILE A 5 -16.25 -9.48 1.63
CA ILE A 5 -15.56 -9.32 2.91
C ILE A 5 -16.56 -9.70 4.00
N ALA A 6 -16.24 -10.73 4.76
CA ALA A 6 -17.03 -11.10 5.93
C ALA A 6 -16.65 -10.18 7.10
N SER A 7 -17.64 -9.58 7.74
CA SER A 7 -17.46 -8.73 8.93
C SER A 7 -18.30 -9.31 10.09
N PRO A 8 -17.81 -10.37 10.77
CA PRO A 8 -18.58 -11.02 11.84
C PRO A 8 -18.87 -10.11 13.03
N GLN A 9 -18.02 -9.10 13.25
CA GLN A 9 -18.14 -8.08 14.28
C GLN A 9 -17.70 -6.72 13.72
N ALA A 10 -18.09 -5.63 14.38
CA ALA A 10 -17.63 -4.29 14.01
C ALA A 10 -16.09 -4.23 14.05
N GLY A 11 -15.48 -3.71 12.99
CA GLY A 11 -14.03 -3.61 12.84
C GLY A 11 -13.33 -4.91 12.43
N TRP A 12 -14.05 -6.03 12.29
CA TRP A 12 -13.47 -7.27 11.76
C TRP A 12 -13.65 -7.36 10.25
N ALA A 13 -12.62 -7.91 9.60
CA ALA A 13 -12.63 -8.13 8.16
C ALA A 13 -11.89 -9.42 7.80
N GLU A 14 -12.62 -10.33 7.18
CA GLU A 14 -12.12 -11.67 6.83
C GLU A 14 -12.45 -12.03 5.39
N GLN A 15 -11.58 -12.80 4.77
CA GLN A 15 -11.80 -13.43 3.46
C GLN A 15 -11.38 -14.90 3.50
N ASP A 16 -12.03 -15.74 2.68
CA ASP A 16 -11.62 -17.12 2.52
C ASP A 16 -10.41 -17.20 1.58
N PRO A 17 -9.26 -17.74 2.01
CA PRO A 17 -8.09 -17.88 1.14
C PRO A 17 -8.33 -18.80 -0.07
N GLU A 18 -9.27 -19.76 0.03
CA GLU A 18 -9.64 -20.64 -1.09
C GLU A 18 -10.40 -19.87 -2.19
N ASP A 19 -11.14 -18.82 -1.85
CA ASP A 19 -11.75 -17.94 -2.85
C ASP A 19 -10.67 -17.17 -3.63
N TRP A 20 -9.58 -16.72 -2.97
CA TRP A 20 -8.46 -16.09 -3.68
C TRP A 20 -7.86 -17.05 -4.72
N TRP A 21 -7.62 -18.30 -4.32
CA TRP A 21 -7.09 -19.32 -5.22
C TRP A 21 -8.04 -19.61 -6.38
N LYS A 22 -9.32 -19.83 -6.08
CA LYS A 22 -10.37 -20.05 -7.08
C LYS A 22 -10.41 -18.94 -8.13
N TYR A 23 -10.43 -17.69 -7.70
CA TYR A 23 -10.49 -16.55 -8.63
C TYR A 23 -9.17 -16.33 -9.36
N ALA A 24 -8.02 -16.61 -8.74
CA ALA A 24 -6.73 -16.62 -9.44
C ALA A 24 -6.70 -17.66 -10.56
N CYS A 25 -7.19 -18.87 -10.32
CA CYS A 25 -7.31 -19.91 -11.36
C CYS A 25 -8.24 -19.48 -12.52
N LEU A 26 -9.42 -18.93 -12.19
CA LEU A 26 -10.37 -18.47 -13.21
C LEU A 26 -9.78 -17.33 -14.05
N ALA A 27 -9.15 -16.34 -13.41
CA ALA A 27 -8.52 -15.22 -14.09
C ALA A 27 -7.36 -15.68 -14.98
N THR A 28 -6.52 -16.60 -14.49
CA THR A 28 -5.39 -17.16 -15.26
C THR A 28 -5.88 -17.88 -16.51
N ARG A 29 -6.87 -18.76 -16.38
CA ARG A 29 -7.48 -19.44 -17.54
C ARG A 29 -8.01 -18.45 -18.57
N ARG A 30 -8.74 -17.43 -18.10
CA ARG A 30 -9.33 -16.42 -18.96
C ARG A 30 -8.25 -15.64 -19.71
N VAL A 31 -7.20 -15.21 -19.03
CA VAL A 31 -6.08 -14.48 -19.65
C VAL A 31 -5.39 -15.34 -20.70
N ILE A 32 -5.15 -16.63 -20.43
CA ILE A 32 -4.57 -17.57 -21.41
C ILE A 32 -5.48 -17.72 -22.63
N GLN A 33 -6.80 -17.84 -22.44
CA GLN A 33 -7.76 -17.98 -23.53
C GLN A 33 -7.92 -16.72 -24.39
N GLU A 34 -7.87 -15.54 -23.76
CA GLU A 34 -8.05 -14.24 -24.43
C GLU A 34 -6.75 -13.68 -25.02
N SER A 35 -5.59 -14.18 -24.57
CA SER A 35 -4.29 -13.77 -25.10
C SER A 35 -3.89 -14.60 -26.33
N ALA A 36 -3.06 -14.01 -27.20
CA ALA A 36 -2.45 -14.73 -28.31
C ALA A 36 -1.17 -15.51 -27.90
N ILE A 37 -0.96 -15.72 -26.58
CA ILE A 37 0.25 -16.33 -26.03
C ILE A 37 0.00 -17.82 -25.81
N PHE A 38 0.92 -18.66 -26.29
CA PHE A 38 0.90 -20.08 -25.95
C PHE A 38 1.38 -20.28 -24.52
N PRO A 39 0.75 -21.15 -23.72
CA PRO A 39 1.11 -21.35 -22.30
C PRO A 39 2.58 -21.71 -22.07
N ASP A 40 3.24 -22.41 -22.98
CA ASP A 40 4.67 -22.78 -22.92
C ASP A 40 5.63 -21.59 -23.09
N GLN A 41 5.12 -20.44 -23.55
CA GLN A 41 5.89 -19.20 -23.61
C GLN A 41 5.98 -18.50 -22.26
N ILE A 42 5.15 -18.88 -21.27
CA ILE A 42 5.18 -18.31 -19.91
C ILE A 42 6.40 -18.86 -19.17
N LYS A 43 7.31 -17.98 -18.73
CA LYS A 43 8.61 -18.36 -18.17
C LYS A 43 8.73 -18.18 -16.66
N GLY A 44 7.74 -17.55 -16.03
CA GLY A 44 7.73 -17.37 -14.59
C GLY A 44 6.50 -16.64 -14.10
N ILE A 45 6.31 -16.64 -12.78
CA ILE A 45 5.18 -16.04 -12.10
C ILE A 45 5.70 -15.03 -11.06
N GLY A 46 5.13 -13.83 -11.08
CA GLY A 46 5.30 -12.81 -10.05
C GLY A 46 3.96 -12.54 -9.36
N ILE A 47 3.98 -12.37 -8.04
CA ILE A 47 2.79 -12.20 -7.21
C ILE A 47 2.82 -10.83 -6.55
N SER A 48 1.75 -10.05 -6.76
CA SER A 48 1.42 -8.87 -5.97
C SER A 48 0.19 -9.18 -5.12
N TYR A 49 0.21 -8.82 -3.83
CA TYR A 49 -0.84 -9.23 -2.90
C TYR A 49 -1.17 -8.14 -1.88
N GLN A 50 -2.35 -8.23 -1.25
CA GLN A 50 -2.75 -7.35 -0.14
C GLN A 50 -1.82 -7.55 1.06
N MET A 51 -1.30 -6.46 1.63
CA MET A 51 -0.35 -6.50 2.75
C MET A 51 -1.02 -6.93 4.07
N HIS A 52 -0.20 -7.35 5.05
CA HIS A 52 -0.56 -7.53 6.47
C HIS A 52 -1.64 -8.58 6.79
N GLY A 53 -2.06 -9.37 5.81
CA GLY A 53 -3.02 -10.46 6.04
C GLY A 53 -2.39 -11.61 6.83
N LEU A 54 -3.23 -12.42 7.49
CA LEU A 54 -2.84 -13.62 8.22
C LEU A 54 -3.63 -14.83 7.72
N VAL A 55 -2.95 -15.77 7.10
CA VAL A 55 -3.46 -17.10 6.74
C VAL A 55 -2.81 -18.13 7.66
N LEU A 56 -3.60 -19.06 8.21
CA LEU A 56 -3.15 -20.12 9.10
C LEU A 56 -3.47 -21.47 8.46
N VAL A 57 -2.47 -22.34 8.35
CA VAL A 57 -2.66 -23.65 7.72
C VAL A 57 -2.27 -24.80 8.67
N ASP A 58 -2.95 -25.94 8.51
CA ASP A 58 -2.61 -27.21 9.14
C ASP A 58 -1.44 -27.92 8.41
N LYS A 59 -1.05 -29.10 8.88
CA LYS A 59 0.00 -29.92 8.25
C LYS A 59 -0.33 -30.39 6.83
N GLY A 60 -1.61 -30.39 6.46
CA GLY A 60 -2.08 -30.69 5.11
C GLY A 60 -2.09 -29.48 4.18
N GLY A 61 -1.79 -28.27 4.71
CA GLY A 61 -1.85 -27.02 3.97
C GLY A 61 -3.27 -26.45 3.85
N ASN A 62 -4.24 -27.00 4.60
CA ASN A 62 -5.62 -26.50 4.58
C ASN A 62 -5.75 -25.26 5.50
N PRO A 63 -6.46 -24.22 5.06
CA PRO A 63 -6.75 -23.07 5.92
C PRO A 63 -7.56 -23.51 7.16
N LEU A 64 -7.12 -23.11 8.34
CA LEU A 64 -7.79 -23.41 9.61
C LEU A 64 -8.96 -22.47 9.88
N ARG A 65 -8.98 -21.32 9.23
CA ARG A 65 -10.01 -20.30 9.33
C ARG A 65 -9.95 -19.33 8.14
N LYS A 66 -10.95 -18.47 7.99
CA LYS A 66 -10.85 -17.31 7.08
C LYS A 66 -9.67 -16.44 7.48
N SER A 67 -8.97 -15.90 6.48
CA SER A 67 -7.85 -14.98 6.67
C SER A 67 -8.31 -13.69 7.33
N ILE A 68 -7.58 -13.21 8.33
CA ILE A 68 -7.73 -11.85 8.85
C ILE A 68 -7.00 -10.93 7.89
N ILE A 69 -7.73 -10.06 7.17
CA ILE A 69 -7.18 -9.23 6.11
C ILE A 69 -6.68 -7.87 6.60
N TRP A 70 -6.13 -7.07 5.68
CA TRP A 70 -5.44 -5.81 5.98
C TRP A 70 -6.28 -4.77 6.72
N CYS A 71 -7.57 -4.65 6.41
CA CYS A 71 -8.50 -3.65 6.99
C CYS A 71 -9.17 -4.11 8.29
N ASP A 72 -8.84 -5.31 8.80
CA ASP A 72 -9.32 -5.81 10.10
C ASP A 72 -8.63 -5.06 11.24
N SER A 73 -9.35 -4.70 12.28
CA SER A 73 -8.84 -3.92 13.43
C SER A 73 -8.79 -4.68 14.76
N ARG A 74 -9.11 -6.00 14.77
CA ARG A 74 -9.20 -6.78 16.02
C ARG A 74 -7.93 -6.86 16.83
N ALA A 75 -6.77 -6.76 16.19
CA ALA A 75 -5.46 -6.88 16.85
C ALA A 75 -4.83 -5.51 17.23
N VAL A 76 -5.56 -4.40 17.08
CA VAL A 76 -5.06 -3.06 17.44
C VAL A 76 -4.62 -3.02 18.90
N GLU A 77 -5.50 -3.41 19.84
CA GLU A 77 -5.20 -3.42 21.27
C GLU A 77 -4.02 -4.35 21.61
N THR A 78 -3.93 -5.51 20.95
CA THR A 78 -2.79 -6.44 21.10
C THR A 78 -1.47 -5.76 20.71
N GLY A 79 -1.45 -5.03 19.61
CA GLY A 79 -0.27 -4.32 19.14
C GLY A 79 0.10 -3.11 19.99
N GLU A 80 -0.89 -2.36 20.48
CA GLU A 80 -0.67 -1.21 21.38
C GLU A 80 -0.07 -1.68 22.71
N LYS A 81 -0.64 -2.72 23.32
CA LYS A 81 -0.11 -3.32 24.55
C LYS A 81 1.33 -3.81 24.36
N ALA A 82 1.61 -4.50 23.27
CA ALA A 82 2.98 -4.94 22.97
C ALA A 82 3.93 -3.73 22.78
N PHE A 83 3.49 -2.65 22.18
CA PHE A 83 4.29 -1.44 22.00
C PHE A 83 4.66 -0.80 23.34
N GLU A 84 3.71 -0.73 24.28
CA GLU A 84 3.94 -0.25 25.65
C GLU A 84 4.92 -1.14 26.42
N GLU A 85 4.74 -2.46 26.35
CA GLU A 85 5.57 -3.45 27.08
C GLU A 85 6.99 -3.53 26.52
N ILE A 86 7.18 -3.49 25.20
CA ILE A 86 8.49 -3.57 24.53
C ILE A 86 9.23 -2.24 24.64
N GLY A 87 8.51 -1.13 24.57
CA GLY A 87 9.04 0.22 24.62
C GLY A 87 9.46 0.78 23.27
N VAL A 88 9.28 2.10 23.15
CA VAL A 88 9.46 2.89 21.91
C VAL A 88 10.87 2.71 21.33
N GLU A 89 11.91 2.76 22.17
CA GLU A 89 13.30 2.74 21.70
C GLU A 89 13.70 1.41 21.07
N ARG A 90 13.19 0.28 21.58
CA ARG A 90 13.44 -1.01 20.96
C ARG A 90 12.69 -1.16 19.64
N CYS A 91 11.43 -0.76 19.60
CA CYS A 91 10.62 -0.76 18.38
C CYS A 91 11.27 0.11 17.30
N LYS A 92 11.73 1.33 17.63
CA LYS A 92 12.44 2.22 16.69
C LYS A 92 13.70 1.60 16.09
N LYS A 93 14.48 0.88 16.89
CA LYS A 93 15.79 0.34 16.47
C LYS A 93 15.71 -1.00 15.77
N GLN A 94 14.74 -1.83 16.13
CA GLN A 94 14.69 -3.22 15.68
C GLN A 94 13.54 -3.51 14.72
N LEU A 95 12.39 -2.83 14.87
CA LEU A 95 11.23 -3.03 13.99
C LEU A 95 10.99 -1.87 13.01
N LEU A 96 11.53 -0.68 13.29
CA LEU A 96 11.23 0.58 12.59
C LEU A 96 9.73 0.92 12.55
N ASN A 97 8.93 0.25 13.37
CA ASN A 97 7.48 0.38 13.50
C ASN A 97 7.06 0.09 14.95
N SER A 98 5.82 0.47 15.29
CA SER A 98 5.12 -0.16 16.40
C SER A 98 4.63 -1.55 15.98
N PRO A 99 4.40 -2.51 16.90
CA PRO A 99 3.78 -3.80 16.58
C PRO A 99 2.40 -3.66 15.93
N GLY A 100 1.62 -2.64 16.29
CA GLY A 100 0.39 -2.22 15.64
C GLY A 100 -0.58 -3.35 15.29
N ASN A 101 -1.39 -3.15 14.25
CA ASN A 101 -2.38 -4.11 13.77
C ASN A 101 -1.84 -4.92 12.56
N PHE A 102 -0.66 -5.51 12.71
CA PHE A 102 0.01 -6.27 11.65
C PHE A 102 -0.07 -7.78 11.88
N THR A 103 0.49 -8.56 10.98
CA THR A 103 0.39 -10.04 10.98
C THR A 103 0.85 -10.65 12.30
N ALA A 104 1.93 -10.15 12.91
CA ALA A 104 2.42 -10.64 14.20
C ALA A 104 1.38 -10.45 15.32
N SER A 105 0.77 -9.26 15.42
CA SER A 105 -0.26 -8.97 16.42
C SER A 105 -1.56 -9.74 16.14
N LYS A 106 -1.92 -9.96 14.88
CA LYS A 106 -3.05 -10.82 14.49
C LYS A 106 -2.83 -12.29 14.90
N LEU A 107 -1.61 -12.80 14.72
CA LEU A 107 -1.27 -14.16 15.16
C LEU A 107 -1.31 -14.29 16.69
N LYS A 108 -0.81 -13.27 17.42
CA LYS A 108 -0.94 -13.20 18.88
C LYS A 108 -2.40 -13.16 19.31
N TRP A 109 -3.23 -12.36 18.63
CA TRP A 109 -4.67 -12.31 18.90
C TRP A 109 -5.33 -13.69 18.73
N VAL A 110 -5.02 -14.43 17.66
CA VAL A 110 -5.53 -15.79 17.45
C VAL A 110 -5.06 -16.72 18.58
N LYS A 111 -3.81 -16.62 19.00
CA LYS A 111 -3.30 -17.41 20.13
C LYS A 111 -4.13 -17.22 21.40
N ASP A 112 -4.49 -15.96 21.70
CA ASP A 112 -5.17 -15.61 22.93
C ASP A 112 -6.69 -15.90 22.89
N ASN A 113 -7.32 -15.69 21.72
CA ASN A 113 -8.78 -15.73 21.58
C ASN A 113 -9.30 -17.00 20.90
N GLU A 114 -8.45 -17.71 20.13
CA GLU A 114 -8.79 -18.94 19.41
C GLU A 114 -7.76 -20.05 19.69
N PRO A 115 -7.54 -20.42 20.96
CA PRO A 115 -6.44 -21.34 21.35
C PRO A 115 -6.56 -22.72 20.70
N ASP A 116 -7.75 -23.19 20.36
CA ASP A 116 -7.92 -24.49 19.71
C ASP A 116 -7.54 -24.45 18.21
N ILE A 117 -7.73 -23.31 17.55
CA ILE A 117 -7.17 -23.07 16.20
C ILE A 117 -5.65 -22.96 16.29
N TYR A 118 -5.16 -22.15 17.24
CA TYR A 118 -3.71 -21.94 17.41
C TYR A 118 -2.92 -23.25 17.59
N LYS A 119 -3.43 -24.21 18.34
CA LYS A 119 -2.80 -25.53 18.55
C LYS A 119 -2.66 -26.37 17.28
N GLN A 120 -3.48 -26.09 16.27
CA GLN A 120 -3.51 -26.84 15.00
C GLN A 120 -2.61 -26.21 13.94
N ILE A 121 -2.09 -24.99 14.18
CA ILE A 121 -1.28 -24.27 13.21
C ILE A 121 0.01 -25.06 12.95
N TYR A 122 0.22 -25.38 11.69
CA TYR A 122 1.51 -25.88 11.21
C TYR A 122 2.41 -24.70 10.79
N LYS A 123 1.87 -23.78 9.99
CA LYS A 123 2.56 -22.56 9.56
C LYS A 123 1.57 -21.39 9.44
N PHE A 124 2.05 -20.18 9.69
CA PHE A 124 1.35 -18.97 9.25
C PHE A 124 1.90 -18.53 7.89
N MET A 125 1.09 -17.81 7.13
CA MET A 125 1.45 -17.27 5.81
C MET A 125 0.85 -15.87 5.65
N LEU A 126 1.51 -15.04 4.86
CA LEU A 126 0.85 -13.87 4.28
C LEU A 126 0.00 -14.28 3.06
N PRO A 127 -0.91 -13.42 2.58
CA PRO A 127 -1.75 -13.78 1.43
C PRO A 127 -0.94 -14.20 0.19
N GLY A 128 0.18 -13.51 -0.09
CA GLY A 128 1.08 -13.87 -1.20
C GLY A 128 1.82 -15.18 -0.99
N ASP A 129 2.16 -15.53 0.26
CA ASP A 129 2.78 -16.81 0.59
C ASP A 129 1.80 -17.95 0.34
N TYR A 130 0.52 -17.76 0.71
CA TYR A 130 -0.52 -18.73 0.47
C TYR A 130 -0.75 -19.00 -1.02
N ILE A 131 -0.81 -17.95 -1.85
CA ILE A 131 -0.95 -18.12 -3.31
C ILE A 131 0.30 -18.79 -3.91
N ALA A 132 1.50 -18.46 -3.44
CA ALA A 132 2.72 -19.14 -3.86
C ALA A 132 2.71 -20.63 -3.46
N PHE A 133 2.26 -20.93 -2.24
CA PHE A 133 2.06 -22.31 -1.78
C PHE A 133 1.05 -23.06 -2.67
N LYS A 134 -0.11 -22.49 -2.97
CA LYS A 134 -1.11 -23.10 -3.87
C LYS A 134 -0.54 -23.36 -5.27
N LEU A 135 0.34 -22.50 -5.78
CA LEU A 135 1.00 -22.67 -7.08
C LEU A 135 2.10 -23.73 -7.09
N THR A 136 2.76 -23.97 -5.96
CA THR A 136 4.02 -24.74 -5.95
C THR A 136 4.01 -25.95 -5.00
N GLY A 137 3.18 -25.94 -3.98
CA GLY A 137 3.24 -26.86 -2.85
C GLY A 137 4.31 -26.53 -1.80
N GLU A 138 5.14 -25.50 -2.05
CA GLU A 138 6.23 -25.12 -1.14
C GLU A 138 5.78 -24.07 -0.13
N ILE A 139 6.01 -24.33 1.16
CA ILE A 139 5.69 -23.40 2.25
C ILE A 139 6.93 -22.61 2.61
N ASN A 140 7.00 -21.39 2.12
CA ASN A 140 8.07 -20.43 2.41
C ASN A 140 7.55 -19.00 2.46
N THR A 141 8.35 -18.10 3.01
CA THR A 141 8.06 -16.67 3.06
C THR A 141 9.26 -15.86 2.57
N THR A 142 9.11 -14.56 2.45
CA THR A 142 10.20 -13.66 2.05
C THR A 142 10.51 -12.68 3.18
N ARG A 143 11.71 -12.07 3.13
CA ARG A 143 12.09 -10.97 4.02
C ARG A 143 11.07 -9.82 3.94
N ASN A 144 10.59 -9.50 2.73
CA ASN A 144 9.55 -8.50 2.51
C ASN A 144 8.26 -8.84 3.28
N GLY A 145 7.80 -10.09 3.19
CA GLY A 145 6.62 -10.56 3.90
C GLY A 145 6.79 -10.51 5.43
N LEU A 146 7.92 -10.97 5.95
CA LEU A 146 8.19 -10.87 7.39
C LEU A 146 8.26 -9.41 7.87
N SER A 147 8.83 -8.53 7.07
CA SER A 147 8.91 -7.11 7.41
C SER A 147 7.54 -6.45 7.47
N GLU A 148 6.67 -6.68 6.48
CA GLU A 148 5.31 -6.12 6.51
C GLU A 148 4.43 -6.75 7.59
N GLY A 149 4.76 -7.97 8.00
CA GLY A 149 4.15 -8.65 9.14
C GLY A 149 4.65 -8.18 10.50
N ILE A 150 5.65 -7.29 10.53
CA ILE A 150 6.39 -6.82 11.74
C ILE A 150 7.08 -7.99 12.46
N MET A 151 7.69 -8.88 11.70
CA MET A 151 8.46 -10.03 12.20
C MET A 151 9.92 -10.04 11.72
N TRP A 152 10.43 -8.88 11.24
CA TRP A 152 11.81 -8.69 10.81
C TRP A 152 12.55 -7.77 11.76
N ASP A 153 13.70 -8.21 12.27
CA ASP A 153 14.60 -7.38 13.08
C ASP A 153 15.68 -6.76 12.17
N TYR A 154 15.59 -5.45 11.98
CA TYR A 154 16.52 -4.69 11.13
C TYR A 154 17.93 -4.60 11.69
N LYS A 155 18.11 -4.79 13.01
CA LYS A 155 19.43 -4.73 13.66
C LYS A 155 20.21 -6.02 13.43
N SER A 156 19.59 -7.18 13.61
CA SER A 156 20.21 -8.50 13.36
C SER A 156 20.10 -8.90 11.89
N ASN A 157 19.17 -8.27 11.13
CA ASN A 157 18.81 -8.62 9.75
C ASN A 157 18.33 -10.07 9.62
N GLU A 158 17.48 -10.47 10.57
CA GLU A 158 16.89 -11.79 10.70
C GLU A 158 15.44 -11.70 11.17
N VAL A 159 14.79 -12.84 11.33
CA VAL A 159 13.46 -12.93 11.97
C VAL A 159 13.56 -12.35 13.37
N ALA A 160 12.57 -11.55 13.76
CA ALA A 160 12.49 -10.94 15.09
C ALA A 160 12.08 -11.98 16.16
N ASP A 161 12.94 -12.97 16.42
CA ASP A 161 12.68 -14.06 17.36
C ASP A 161 12.29 -13.55 18.75
N TRP A 162 12.91 -12.47 19.20
CA TRP A 162 12.58 -11.82 20.46
C TRP A 162 11.14 -11.28 20.53
N LEU A 163 10.55 -10.87 19.37
CA LEU A 163 9.15 -10.46 19.31
C LEU A 163 8.22 -11.67 19.36
N LEU A 164 8.59 -12.73 18.66
CA LEU A 164 7.87 -14.00 18.74
C LEU A 164 7.87 -14.54 20.18
N GLU A 165 9.01 -14.51 20.87
CA GLU A 165 9.14 -14.86 22.29
C GLU A 165 8.27 -13.97 23.18
N HIS A 166 8.27 -12.64 22.96
CA HIS A 166 7.42 -11.70 23.69
C HIS A 166 5.93 -12.06 23.56
N PHE A 167 5.50 -12.42 22.35
CA PHE A 167 4.14 -12.90 22.10
C PHE A 167 3.90 -14.36 22.52
N GLY A 168 4.96 -15.08 22.93
CA GLY A 168 4.93 -16.51 23.22
C GLY A 168 4.54 -17.34 21.99
N ILE A 169 4.89 -16.91 20.80
CA ILE A 169 4.66 -17.61 19.53
C ILE A 169 5.84 -18.53 19.28
N ASP A 170 5.53 -19.81 18.96
CA ASP A 170 6.55 -20.78 18.60
C ASP A 170 7.23 -20.40 17.29
N ARG A 171 8.56 -20.28 17.31
CA ARG A 171 9.39 -19.97 16.14
C ARG A 171 9.17 -20.96 14.98
N SER A 172 8.85 -22.21 15.30
CA SER A 172 8.58 -23.25 14.30
C SER A 172 7.36 -22.96 13.41
N LEU A 173 6.45 -22.07 13.83
CA LEU A 173 5.31 -21.66 13.02
C LEU A 173 5.71 -20.73 11.85
N THR A 174 6.90 -20.13 11.90
CA THR A 174 7.41 -19.28 10.81
C THR A 174 7.87 -20.17 9.64
N PRO A 175 7.45 -19.89 8.40
CA PRO A 175 7.97 -20.56 7.22
C PRO A 175 9.47 -20.31 7.00
N ASP A 176 10.10 -21.14 6.17
CA ASP A 176 11.48 -20.90 5.73
C ASP A 176 11.56 -19.63 4.89
N VAL A 177 12.62 -18.83 5.11
CA VAL A 177 12.81 -17.56 4.42
C VAL A 177 13.55 -17.79 3.12
N VAL A 178 12.97 -17.32 2.01
CA VAL A 178 13.62 -17.35 0.69
C VAL A 178 13.85 -15.93 0.17
N GLU A 179 14.83 -15.78 -0.70
CA GLU A 179 15.13 -14.48 -1.32
C GLU A 179 14.06 -14.13 -2.36
N ASN A 180 13.71 -12.85 -2.43
CA ASN A 180 12.95 -12.32 -3.56
C ASN A 180 13.82 -12.34 -4.84
N PHE A 181 13.23 -12.37 -6.02
CA PHE A 181 13.91 -12.55 -7.31
C PHE A 181 14.71 -13.86 -7.41
N SER A 182 14.28 -14.88 -6.70
CA SER A 182 14.83 -16.23 -6.72
C SER A 182 13.73 -17.26 -7.00
N ARG A 183 14.13 -18.49 -7.32
CA ARG A 183 13.19 -19.59 -7.50
C ARG A 183 12.61 -20.00 -6.15
N GLN A 184 11.34 -19.66 -5.91
CA GLN A 184 10.61 -19.89 -4.66
C GLN A 184 9.73 -21.16 -4.69
N GLY A 185 9.76 -21.89 -5.78
CA GLY A 185 9.01 -23.09 -6.07
C GLY A 185 8.62 -23.15 -7.54
N ILE A 186 8.03 -24.25 -7.98
CA ILE A 186 7.56 -24.46 -9.37
C ILE A 186 6.14 -24.99 -9.39
N THR A 187 5.39 -24.65 -10.41
CA THR A 187 4.06 -25.21 -10.67
C THR A 187 4.13 -26.73 -10.90
N ASN A 188 3.12 -27.44 -10.45
CA ASN A 188 2.98 -28.89 -10.59
C ASN A 188 1.81 -29.28 -11.51
N ASP A 189 1.60 -30.58 -11.75
CA ASP A 189 0.54 -31.10 -12.62
C ASP A 189 -0.88 -30.77 -12.10
N GLN A 190 -1.06 -30.67 -10.79
CA GLN A 190 -2.37 -30.30 -10.22
C GLN A 190 -2.69 -28.84 -10.54
N VAL A 191 -1.73 -27.96 -10.38
CA VAL A 191 -1.86 -26.52 -10.73
C VAL A 191 -2.10 -26.36 -12.22
N SER A 192 -1.46 -27.17 -13.06
CA SER A 192 -1.71 -27.16 -14.51
C SER A 192 -3.17 -27.48 -14.86
N LYS A 193 -3.76 -28.46 -14.19
CA LYS A 193 -5.19 -28.80 -14.37
C LYS A 193 -6.12 -27.67 -13.92
N GLU A 194 -5.74 -26.94 -12.85
CA GLU A 194 -6.57 -25.90 -12.26
C GLU A 194 -6.44 -24.56 -12.98
N THR A 195 -5.26 -24.22 -13.48
CA THR A 195 -4.97 -22.88 -14.03
C THR A 195 -4.80 -22.84 -15.55
N GLY A 196 -4.48 -23.98 -16.18
CA GLY A 196 -4.06 -24.04 -17.59
C GLY A 196 -2.59 -23.66 -17.83
N LEU A 197 -1.83 -23.34 -16.77
CA LEU A 197 -0.39 -23.11 -16.85
C LEU A 197 0.36 -24.43 -17.00
N PRO A 198 1.47 -24.51 -17.74
CA PRO A 198 2.32 -25.70 -17.72
C PRO A 198 2.90 -25.98 -16.32
N ALA A 199 3.20 -27.26 -16.05
CA ALA A 199 4.01 -27.63 -14.92
C ALA A 199 5.47 -27.17 -15.12
N GLY A 200 6.18 -26.89 -14.02
CA GLY A 200 7.59 -26.48 -14.05
C GLY A 200 7.83 -24.98 -14.18
N ILE A 201 6.78 -24.14 -14.24
CA ILE A 201 6.97 -22.68 -14.24
C ILE A 201 7.36 -22.21 -12.83
N PRO A 202 8.49 -21.47 -12.67
CA PRO A 202 8.93 -20.98 -11.38
C PRO A 202 8.10 -19.79 -10.90
N VAL A 203 7.79 -19.74 -9.59
CA VAL A 203 7.45 -18.52 -8.88
C VAL A 203 8.77 -17.85 -8.48
N ILE A 204 8.99 -16.60 -8.91
CA ILE A 204 10.28 -15.91 -8.77
C ILE A 204 10.18 -14.69 -7.86
N TYR A 205 9.01 -14.06 -7.81
CA TYR A 205 8.81 -12.79 -7.13
C TYR A 205 7.48 -12.76 -6.41
N ARG A 206 7.48 -12.19 -5.20
CA ARG A 206 6.26 -11.78 -4.52
C ARG A 206 6.52 -10.61 -3.58
N ALA A 207 5.61 -9.66 -3.58
CA ALA A 207 5.64 -8.52 -2.66
C ALA A 207 4.23 -8.01 -2.39
N GLY A 208 4.06 -7.34 -1.26
CA GLY A 208 2.86 -6.57 -0.98
C GLY A 208 2.60 -5.53 -2.07
N ASP A 209 1.35 -5.12 -2.23
CA ASP A 209 0.90 -4.25 -3.33
C ASP A 209 1.65 -2.91 -3.37
N GLN A 210 1.97 -2.30 -2.22
CA GLN A 210 2.63 -1.00 -2.20
C GLN A 210 4.12 -1.06 -2.61
N PRO A 211 4.99 -1.92 -2.05
CA PRO A 211 6.35 -2.07 -2.55
C PRO A 211 6.39 -2.60 -3.99
N ASN A 212 5.42 -3.40 -4.41
CA ASN A 212 5.31 -3.83 -5.80
C ASN A 212 4.89 -2.68 -6.74
N ASN A 213 3.98 -1.79 -6.31
CA ASN A 213 3.64 -0.59 -7.07
C ASN A 213 4.87 0.32 -7.25
N ALA A 214 5.66 0.50 -6.19
CA ALA A 214 6.91 1.22 -6.26
C ALA A 214 7.88 0.60 -7.29
N LEU A 215 8.03 -0.73 -7.30
CA LEU A 215 8.79 -1.43 -8.33
C LEU A 215 8.24 -1.15 -9.74
N SER A 216 6.92 -1.19 -9.92
CA SER A 216 6.29 -0.97 -11.24
C SER A 216 6.56 0.43 -11.79
N LEU A 217 6.78 1.41 -10.91
CA LEU A 217 7.10 2.80 -11.20
C LEU A 217 8.63 3.08 -11.18
N ASN A 218 9.47 2.05 -11.08
CA ASN A 218 10.93 2.19 -10.95
C ASN A 218 11.34 3.10 -9.76
N VAL A 219 10.60 3.02 -8.67
CA VAL A 219 10.93 3.70 -7.41
C VAL A 219 11.75 2.72 -6.57
N LEU A 220 13.07 2.79 -6.67
CA LEU A 220 14.02 1.78 -6.21
C LEU A 220 15.20 2.36 -5.42
N LYS A 221 15.42 3.66 -5.50
CA LYS A 221 16.56 4.35 -4.88
C LYS A 221 16.08 5.33 -3.80
N PRO A 222 16.93 5.60 -2.77
CA PRO A 222 16.64 6.67 -1.83
C PRO A 222 16.32 8.00 -2.52
N GLY A 223 15.29 8.70 -2.03
CA GLY A 223 14.77 9.92 -2.61
C GLY A 223 13.69 9.73 -3.70
N GLU A 224 13.49 8.52 -4.20
CA GLU A 224 12.41 8.22 -5.14
C GLU A 224 11.11 7.88 -4.39
N VAL A 225 9.98 8.38 -4.91
CA VAL A 225 8.66 8.26 -4.28
C VAL A 225 7.63 7.76 -5.27
N ALA A 226 6.91 6.71 -4.90
CA ALA A 226 5.72 6.25 -5.60
C ALA A 226 4.47 6.81 -4.91
N VAL A 227 3.54 7.35 -5.69
CA VAL A 227 2.26 7.82 -5.18
C VAL A 227 1.10 7.17 -5.92
N SER A 228 0.02 6.94 -5.20
CA SER A 228 -1.25 6.49 -5.80
C SER A 228 -2.42 7.24 -5.18
N GLY A 229 -3.41 7.60 -5.99
CA GLY A 229 -4.56 8.40 -5.58
C GLY A 229 -5.87 7.77 -6.02
N GLY A 230 -6.19 6.60 -5.48
CA GLY A 230 -7.45 5.89 -5.69
C GLY A 230 -8.53 6.30 -4.69
N THR A 231 -9.36 5.37 -4.24
CA THR A 231 -10.35 5.58 -3.15
C THR A 231 -9.65 6.16 -1.92
N SER A 232 -8.51 5.57 -1.54
CA SER A 232 -7.53 6.09 -0.59
C SER A 232 -6.27 6.51 -1.34
N GLY A 233 -5.43 7.34 -0.72
CA GLY A 233 -4.13 7.75 -1.24
C GLY A 233 -2.99 7.06 -0.51
N VAL A 234 -1.87 6.88 -1.19
CA VAL A 234 -0.64 6.35 -0.62
C VAL A 234 0.54 7.17 -1.12
N VAL A 235 1.45 7.46 -0.20
CA VAL A 235 2.80 7.95 -0.49
C VAL A 235 3.79 6.90 0.00
N TYR A 236 4.61 6.38 -0.90
CA TYR A 236 5.61 5.35 -0.62
C TYR A 236 6.99 5.85 -1.05
N ALA A 237 7.83 6.20 -0.09
CA ALA A 237 9.15 6.76 -0.33
C ALA A 237 10.24 5.76 0.02
N VAL A 238 11.28 5.64 -0.83
CA VAL A 238 12.43 4.79 -0.57
C VAL A 238 13.52 5.58 0.17
N THR A 239 14.12 4.95 1.19
CA THR A 239 15.25 5.47 1.95
C THR A 239 16.23 4.35 2.31
N ASP A 240 17.48 4.69 2.59
CA ASP A 240 18.51 3.79 3.15
C ASP A 240 18.70 3.98 4.66
N LEU A 241 17.96 4.91 5.26
CA LEU A 241 18.05 5.22 6.68
C LEU A 241 17.27 4.20 7.52
N LEU A 242 17.98 3.31 8.21
CA LEU A 242 17.41 2.39 9.20
C LEU A 242 17.04 3.12 10.52
N LYS A 243 16.28 4.20 10.38
CA LYS A 243 15.80 5.03 11.51
C LYS A 243 14.42 5.56 11.18
N SER A 244 13.53 5.57 12.18
CA SER A 244 12.27 6.27 12.11
C SER A 244 12.09 7.10 13.36
N LYS A 245 11.72 8.37 13.19
CA LYS A 245 11.27 9.23 14.30
C LYS A 245 9.78 9.02 14.54
N GLU A 246 9.09 8.65 13.48
CA GLU A 246 7.63 8.53 13.42
C GLU A 246 7.23 7.06 13.28
N LEU A 247 6.57 6.50 14.29
CA LEU A 247 6.15 5.09 14.32
C LEU A 247 4.63 4.91 14.19
N SER A 248 3.86 5.99 14.31
CA SER A 248 2.39 5.92 14.28
C SER A 248 1.82 6.30 12.93
N ARG A 249 2.31 7.38 12.32
CA ARG A 249 1.78 7.94 11.07
C ARG A 249 2.42 7.32 9.83
N ILE A 250 3.67 6.86 9.93
CA ILE A 250 4.46 6.24 8.86
C ILE A 250 4.77 4.80 9.22
N ASN A 251 4.71 3.90 8.24
CA ASN A 251 5.24 2.55 8.36
C ASN A 251 6.51 2.39 7.56
N SER A 252 7.43 1.59 8.07
CA SER A 252 8.72 1.30 7.43
C SER A 252 8.82 -0.20 7.15
N PHE A 253 9.00 -0.56 5.88
CA PHE A 253 9.08 -1.94 5.44
C PHE A 253 10.33 -2.17 4.60
N VAL A 254 10.83 -3.41 4.60
CA VAL A 254 11.85 -3.83 3.64
C VAL A 254 11.35 -3.56 2.23
N HIS A 255 12.12 -2.80 1.44
CA HIS A 255 11.78 -2.57 0.04
C HIS A 255 12.16 -3.79 -0.84
N VAL A 256 11.55 -3.91 -2.02
CA VAL A 256 11.69 -5.11 -2.87
C VAL A 256 13.14 -5.43 -3.24
N ASN A 257 13.99 -4.43 -3.38
CA ASN A 257 15.42 -4.57 -3.72
C ASN A 257 16.36 -4.55 -2.49
N TYR A 258 15.81 -4.74 -1.29
CA TYR A 258 16.61 -4.85 -0.08
C TYR A 258 17.58 -6.02 -0.15
N SER A 259 18.81 -5.79 0.24
CA SER A 259 19.84 -6.82 0.41
C SER A 259 20.72 -6.50 1.62
N HIS A 260 21.62 -7.42 2.00
CA HIS A 260 22.61 -7.15 3.04
C HIS A 260 23.57 -5.99 2.69
N GLN A 261 23.74 -5.70 1.40
CA GLN A 261 24.62 -4.62 0.90
C GLN A 261 23.86 -3.32 0.67
N GLN A 262 22.55 -3.39 0.44
CA GLN A 262 21.67 -2.24 0.17
C GLN A 262 20.42 -2.35 1.03
N THR A 263 20.41 -1.64 2.15
CA THR A 263 19.32 -1.68 3.14
C THR A 263 18.21 -0.70 2.77
N HIS A 264 17.61 -0.86 1.59
CA HIS A 264 16.52 0.00 1.14
C HIS A 264 15.23 -0.29 1.90
N ILE A 265 14.65 0.75 2.48
CA ILE A 265 13.40 0.73 3.24
C ILE A 265 12.35 1.54 2.49
N GLY A 266 11.15 1.00 2.39
CA GLY A 266 9.99 1.73 1.93
C GLY A 266 9.25 2.34 3.10
N LYS A 267 9.10 3.67 3.10
CA LYS A 267 8.28 4.40 4.07
C LYS A 267 6.91 4.65 3.48
N LEU A 268 5.91 4.09 4.12
CA LEU A 268 4.51 4.09 3.68
C LEU A 268 3.69 5.04 4.54
N LEU A 269 3.03 6.00 3.90
CA LEU A 269 2.03 6.86 4.50
C LEU A 269 0.71 6.71 3.75
N CYS A 270 -0.37 6.41 4.49
CA CYS A 270 -1.72 6.27 3.94
C CYS A 270 -2.55 7.52 4.19
N ILE A 271 -3.43 7.83 3.24
CA ILE A 271 -4.39 8.94 3.27
C ILE A 271 -5.76 8.35 2.98
N ASN A 272 -6.59 8.15 4.00
CA ASN A 272 -7.90 7.54 3.84
C ASN A 272 -8.89 8.47 3.15
N GLY A 273 -8.84 9.76 3.47
CA GLY A 273 -9.64 10.81 2.85
C GLY A 273 -9.06 11.28 1.52
N CYS A 274 -9.32 10.55 0.45
CA CYS A 274 -8.76 10.80 -0.87
C CYS A 274 -9.86 10.79 -1.96
N GLY A 275 -9.72 10.01 -3.01
CA GLY A 275 -10.66 9.94 -4.13
C GLY A 275 -12.09 9.55 -3.76
N ILE A 276 -12.29 8.95 -2.59
CA ILE A 276 -13.64 8.71 -2.06
C ILE A 276 -14.43 10.02 -1.90
N MET A 277 -13.79 11.12 -1.50
CA MET A 277 -14.41 12.45 -1.42
C MET A 277 -14.85 12.92 -2.80
N TYR A 278 -13.99 12.79 -3.81
CA TYR A 278 -14.30 13.24 -5.17
C TYR A 278 -15.41 12.40 -5.81
N ARG A 279 -15.42 11.08 -5.54
CA ARG A 279 -16.51 10.18 -5.93
C ARG A 279 -17.83 10.53 -5.24
N TRP A 280 -17.79 10.86 -3.95
CA TRP A 280 -18.96 11.28 -3.19
C TRP A 280 -19.58 12.55 -3.81
N LEU A 281 -18.78 13.56 -4.11
CA LEU A 281 -19.26 14.78 -4.79
C LEU A 281 -19.89 14.47 -6.16
N ARG A 282 -19.25 13.62 -6.98
CA ARG A 282 -19.83 13.23 -8.27
C ARG A 282 -21.23 12.65 -8.12
N ASN A 283 -21.40 11.77 -7.17
CA ASN A 283 -22.67 11.06 -6.95
C ASN A 283 -23.77 11.98 -6.40
N HIS A 284 -23.43 13.04 -5.67
CA HIS A 284 -24.40 13.92 -5.00
C HIS A 284 -24.64 15.25 -5.74
N LEU A 285 -23.71 15.70 -6.56
CA LEU A 285 -23.85 16.93 -7.35
C LEU A 285 -24.38 16.68 -8.77
N GLY A 286 -24.62 15.43 -9.15
CA GLY A 286 -25.22 15.07 -10.43
C GLY A 286 -24.30 15.17 -11.64
N PHE A 287 -22.99 15.17 -11.45
CA PHE A 287 -22.03 15.14 -12.57
C PHE A 287 -21.98 13.76 -13.25
N GLY A 288 -21.94 13.75 -14.58
CA GLY A 288 -21.92 12.54 -15.38
C GLY A 288 -20.57 11.83 -15.36
N SER A 289 -19.46 12.58 -15.31
CA SER A 289 -18.10 12.04 -15.35
C SER A 289 -17.11 12.85 -14.52
N TYR A 290 -15.94 12.27 -14.27
CA TYR A 290 -14.82 13.00 -13.63
C TYR A 290 -14.22 14.05 -14.57
N GLU A 291 -14.25 13.82 -15.88
CA GLU A 291 -13.81 14.80 -16.89
C GLU A 291 -14.67 16.07 -16.84
N GLU A 292 -15.99 15.93 -16.71
CA GLU A 292 -16.90 17.07 -16.52
C GLU A 292 -16.58 17.83 -15.23
N MET A 293 -16.39 17.10 -14.10
CA MET A 293 -16.02 17.72 -12.83
C MET A 293 -14.69 18.48 -12.92
N ASN A 294 -13.68 17.88 -13.55
CA ASN A 294 -12.36 18.51 -13.73
C ASN A 294 -12.47 19.76 -14.61
N GLY A 295 -13.26 19.72 -15.69
CA GLY A 295 -13.53 20.88 -16.53
C GLY A 295 -14.19 22.02 -15.75
N LYS A 296 -15.20 21.70 -14.93
CA LYS A 296 -15.87 22.68 -14.07
C LYS A 296 -14.95 23.23 -12.96
N ALA A 297 -14.13 22.40 -12.38
CA ALA A 297 -13.13 22.83 -11.41
C ALA A 297 -12.07 23.77 -12.02
N ALA A 298 -11.71 23.59 -13.30
CA ALA A 298 -10.77 24.44 -14.01
C ALA A 298 -11.27 25.86 -14.26
N GLU A 299 -12.60 26.08 -14.26
CA GLU A 299 -13.21 27.42 -14.38
C GLU A 299 -13.01 28.27 -13.09
N ILE A 300 -12.65 27.65 -11.97
CA ILE A 300 -12.54 28.29 -10.65
C ILE A 300 -11.06 28.55 -10.33
N PRO A 301 -10.72 29.74 -9.80
CA PRO A 301 -9.34 30.07 -9.47
C PRO A 301 -8.77 29.21 -8.33
N VAL A 302 -7.44 29.19 -8.20
CA VAL A 302 -6.73 28.55 -7.09
C VAL A 302 -7.21 29.10 -5.75
N GLY A 303 -7.48 28.19 -4.81
CA GLY A 303 -8.03 28.52 -3.49
C GLY A 303 -9.55 28.62 -3.48
N SER A 304 -10.23 28.25 -4.58
CA SER A 304 -11.69 28.03 -4.67
C SER A 304 -12.53 29.18 -4.10
N ASP A 305 -12.08 30.43 -4.33
CA ASP A 305 -12.66 31.67 -3.78
C ASP A 305 -12.88 31.64 -2.25
N GLY A 306 -12.05 30.85 -1.55
CA GLY A 306 -12.06 30.72 -0.08
C GLY A 306 -12.72 29.47 0.46
N VAL A 307 -13.37 28.67 -0.37
CA VAL A 307 -13.91 27.37 0.05
C VAL A 307 -12.77 26.43 0.40
N VAL A 308 -12.87 25.79 1.57
CA VAL A 308 -11.92 24.77 2.02
C VAL A 308 -12.63 23.44 2.21
N ILE A 309 -12.06 22.36 1.68
CA ILE A 309 -12.53 21.00 1.94
C ILE A 309 -11.42 20.21 2.63
N LEU A 310 -11.74 19.66 3.83
CA LEU A 310 -10.93 18.64 4.48
C LEU A 310 -11.54 17.28 4.13
N PRO A 311 -10.81 16.39 3.39
CA PRO A 311 -11.42 15.23 2.75
C PRO A 311 -11.54 14.00 3.65
N PHE A 312 -11.29 14.10 4.97
CA PHE A 312 -11.08 13.01 5.91
C PHE A 312 -12.36 12.29 6.37
N GLY A 313 -13.30 12.06 5.46
CA GLY A 313 -14.60 11.43 5.73
C GLY A 313 -14.65 9.91 5.57
N ASN A 314 -13.51 9.23 5.61
CA ASN A 314 -13.40 7.77 5.43
C ASN A 314 -12.92 7.05 6.70
N GLY A 315 -13.41 7.49 7.87
CA GLY A 315 -13.02 6.96 9.17
C GLY A 315 -11.72 7.54 9.71
N ALA A 316 -11.08 6.81 10.63
CA ALA A 316 -9.86 7.26 11.29
C ALA A 316 -8.72 7.48 10.29
N GLU A 317 -8.03 8.62 10.41
CA GLU A 317 -6.96 9.02 9.53
C GLU A 317 -5.60 8.82 10.19
N ARG A 318 -4.83 7.86 9.68
CA ARG A 318 -3.55 7.50 10.28
C ARG A 318 -2.56 8.66 10.31
N MET A 319 -2.46 9.44 9.24
CA MET A 319 -1.57 10.61 9.21
C MET A 319 -1.99 11.71 10.20
N LEU A 320 -3.19 11.61 10.78
CA LEU A 320 -3.70 12.47 11.85
C LEU A 320 -3.70 11.75 13.22
N ASN A 321 -2.78 10.80 13.44
CA ASN A 321 -2.68 9.97 14.66
C ASN A 321 -3.96 9.19 14.96
N ASN A 322 -4.56 8.57 13.95
CA ASN A 322 -5.80 7.79 14.01
C ASN A 322 -7.03 8.58 14.47
N LYS A 323 -7.01 9.92 14.40
CA LYS A 323 -8.19 10.72 14.68
C LYS A 323 -9.22 10.58 13.56
N ASP A 324 -10.47 10.37 13.92
CA ASP A 324 -11.63 10.47 13.02
C ASP A 324 -12.23 11.86 13.14
N ILE A 325 -11.92 12.71 12.19
CA ILE A 325 -12.40 14.10 12.16
C ILE A 325 -13.58 14.31 11.24
N GLY A 326 -13.87 13.35 10.35
CA GLY A 326 -14.88 13.49 9.31
C GLY A 326 -14.48 14.41 8.18
N ALA A 327 -15.32 14.52 7.17
CA ALA A 327 -15.14 15.49 6.08
C ALA A 327 -15.75 16.85 6.47
N HIS A 328 -15.06 17.95 6.08
CA HIS A 328 -15.54 19.30 6.36
C HIS A 328 -15.60 20.13 5.09
N PHE A 329 -16.67 20.91 4.96
CA PHE A 329 -16.90 21.90 3.93
C PHE A 329 -16.97 23.26 4.63
N LEU A 330 -15.93 24.08 4.47
CA LEU A 330 -15.74 25.30 5.24
C LEU A 330 -15.84 26.51 4.34
N ASN A 331 -16.30 27.64 4.89
CA ASN A 331 -16.37 28.94 4.23
C ASN A 331 -17.26 28.96 2.98
N VAL A 332 -18.25 28.08 2.89
CA VAL A 332 -19.21 28.05 1.76
C VAL A 332 -20.20 29.19 1.89
N ASN A 333 -20.22 30.11 0.92
CA ASN A 333 -21.22 31.15 0.77
C ASN A 333 -22.28 30.68 -0.25
N LEU A 334 -23.51 30.47 0.21
CA LEU A 334 -24.59 29.90 -0.61
C LEU A 334 -25.07 30.82 -1.75
N ASN A 335 -24.71 32.10 -1.73
CA ASN A 335 -25.06 33.05 -2.80
C ASN A 335 -23.97 33.15 -3.89
N GLN A 336 -22.76 32.64 -3.64
CA GLN A 336 -21.61 32.81 -4.53
C GLN A 336 -21.05 31.48 -5.03
N HIS A 337 -20.95 30.47 -4.14
CA HIS A 337 -20.28 29.23 -4.45
C HIS A 337 -21.21 28.22 -5.09
N THR A 338 -20.75 27.55 -6.10
CA THR A 338 -21.46 26.54 -6.89
C THR A 338 -20.83 25.16 -6.76
N GLY A 339 -21.40 24.15 -7.40
CA GLY A 339 -20.79 22.81 -7.49
C GLY A 339 -19.38 22.83 -8.08
N SER A 340 -19.06 23.78 -8.97
CA SER A 340 -17.71 23.98 -9.55
C SER A 340 -16.68 24.32 -8.48
N HIS A 341 -17.03 25.20 -7.55
CA HIS A 341 -16.16 25.56 -6.40
C HIS A 341 -15.93 24.35 -5.48
N LEU A 342 -16.96 23.54 -5.23
CA LEU A 342 -16.80 22.31 -4.44
C LEU A 342 -15.91 21.29 -5.14
N CYS A 343 -16.01 21.14 -6.47
CA CYS A 343 -15.11 20.27 -7.24
C CYS A 343 -13.66 20.76 -7.15
N ARG A 344 -13.42 22.07 -7.31
CA ARG A 344 -12.08 22.65 -7.19
C ARG A 344 -11.52 22.50 -5.79
N ALA A 345 -12.27 22.88 -4.77
CA ALA A 345 -11.88 22.77 -3.37
C ALA A 345 -11.60 21.32 -2.94
N ALA A 346 -12.34 20.34 -3.50
CA ALA A 346 -12.09 18.93 -3.22
C ALA A 346 -10.77 18.44 -3.83
N LEU A 347 -10.49 18.76 -5.11
CA LEU A 347 -9.22 18.41 -5.74
C LEU A 347 -8.04 19.05 -5.00
N GLU A 348 -8.15 20.33 -4.63
CA GLU A 348 -7.15 21.04 -3.85
C GLU A 348 -7.00 20.42 -2.45
N GLY A 349 -8.08 20.16 -1.72
CA GLY A 349 -8.04 19.59 -0.38
C GLY A 349 -7.42 18.19 -0.35
N ILE A 350 -7.69 17.37 -1.38
CA ILE A 350 -7.02 16.08 -1.53
C ILE A 350 -5.54 16.26 -1.87
N ALA A 351 -5.19 17.18 -2.79
CA ALA A 351 -3.80 17.49 -3.11
C ALA A 351 -3.02 17.99 -1.87
N PHE A 352 -3.64 18.86 -1.08
CA PHE A 352 -3.08 19.36 0.18
C PHE A 352 -2.86 18.25 1.21
N SER A 353 -3.71 17.22 1.24
CA SER A 353 -3.49 16.04 2.09
C SER A 353 -2.24 15.27 1.68
N PHE A 354 -1.95 15.15 0.38
CA PHE A 354 -0.69 14.55 -0.11
C PHE A 354 0.52 15.41 0.27
N VAL A 355 0.43 16.72 0.09
CA VAL A 355 1.50 17.66 0.49
C VAL A 355 1.77 17.55 1.98
N TYR A 356 0.73 17.54 2.82
CA TYR A 356 0.85 17.38 4.26
C TYR A 356 1.48 16.02 4.65
N GLY A 357 1.09 14.94 3.97
CA GLY A 357 1.71 13.62 4.16
C GLY A 357 3.19 13.60 3.78
N ILE A 358 3.59 14.30 2.72
CA ILE A 358 4.98 14.44 2.30
C ILE A 358 5.78 15.29 3.29
N GLU A 359 5.18 16.35 3.88
CA GLU A 359 5.81 17.09 4.97
C GLU A 359 6.13 16.18 6.18
N ILE A 360 5.20 15.28 6.55
CA ILE A 360 5.42 14.30 7.62
C ILE A 360 6.61 13.37 7.30
N LEU A 361 6.73 12.92 6.04
CA LEU A 361 7.87 12.10 5.59
C LEU A 361 9.19 12.88 5.66
N LYS A 362 9.20 14.16 5.25
CA LYS A 362 10.38 15.05 5.37
C LYS A 362 10.77 15.29 6.83
N GLU A 363 9.81 15.46 7.75
CA GLU A 363 10.06 15.55 9.20
C GLU A 363 10.71 14.28 9.77
N ASP A 364 10.41 13.12 9.18
CA ASP A 364 11.06 11.83 9.48
C ASP A 364 12.41 11.64 8.75
N ASN A 365 12.99 12.69 8.18
CA ASN A 365 14.23 12.73 7.42
C ASN A 365 14.21 11.91 6.10
N THR A 366 13.04 11.70 5.53
CA THR A 366 12.92 11.05 4.22
C THR A 366 13.19 12.08 3.12
N GLN A 367 14.16 11.79 2.26
CA GLN A 367 14.48 12.60 1.09
C GLN A 367 13.41 12.40 0.01
N ILE A 368 13.06 13.48 -0.72
CA ILE A 368 12.07 13.47 -1.80
C ILE A 368 12.70 14.19 -3.00
N ASP A 369 13.16 13.45 -4.00
CA ASP A 369 13.85 14.00 -5.17
C ASP A 369 12.99 13.91 -6.43
N VAL A 370 12.24 12.82 -6.60
CA VAL A 370 11.34 12.60 -7.72
C VAL A 370 10.10 11.81 -7.28
N ILE A 371 8.96 12.19 -7.81
CA ILE A 371 7.70 11.53 -7.54
C ILE A 371 7.23 10.86 -8.82
N ARG A 372 6.78 9.59 -8.72
CA ARG A 372 6.23 8.82 -9.83
C ARG A 372 4.85 8.29 -9.50
N ALA A 373 3.94 8.37 -10.46
CA ALA A 373 2.56 7.90 -10.32
C ALA A 373 2.10 7.13 -11.56
N GLY A 374 1.12 6.26 -11.38
CA GLY A 374 0.40 5.65 -12.49
C GLY A 374 -0.54 6.66 -13.18
N ASN A 375 -0.76 6.49 -14.50
CA ASN A 375 -1.72 7.28 -15.27
C ASN A 375 -3.15 6.83 -14.95
N ASP A 376 -3.55 6.94 -13.70
CA ASP A 376 -4.85 6.51 -13.22
C ASP A 376 -5.43 7.47 -12.17
N ASN A 377 -6.73 7.31 -11.89
CA ASN A 377 -7.42 7.99 -10.81
C ASN A 377 -7.15 9.52 -10.77
N LEU A 378 -6.78 10.05 -9.61
CA LEU A 378 -6.55 11.49 -9.38
C LEU A 378 -5.36 12.04 -10.16
N PHE A 379 -4.34 11.24 -10.47
CA PHE A 379 -3.17 11.69 -11.23
C PHE A 379 -3.46 11.96 -12.70
N ARG A 380 -4.67 11.63 -13.20
CA ARG A 380 -5.20 12.10 -14.49
C ARG A 380 -5.74 13.53 -14.43
N SER A 381 -5.94 14.11 -13.25
CA SER A 381 -6.36 15.49 -13.07
C SER A 381 -5.15 16.43 -13.07
N GLU A 382 -5.10 17.33 -14.05
CA GLU A 382 -4.05 18.37 -14.13
C GLU A 382 -4.05 19.26 -12.89
N ILE A 383 -5.24 19.67 -12.40
CA ILE A 383 -5.39 20.49 -11.20
C ILE A 383 -4.73 19.79 -10.00
N PHE A 384 -5.05 18.52 -9.78
CA PHE A 384 -4.50 17.74 -8.66
C PHE A 384 -2.98 17.61 -8.77
N SER A 385 -2.50 17.11 -9.92
CA SER A 385 -1.08 16.81 -10.12
C SER A 385 -0.20 18.06 -10.12
N SER A 386 -0.65 19.14 -10.77
CA SER A 386 0.07 20.42 -10.76
C SER A 386 0.07 21.08 -9.38
N THR A 387 -1.03 20.98 -8.61
CA THR A 387 -1.07 21.48 -7.23
C THR A 387 -0.04 20.77 -6.35
N VAL A 388 0.02 19.44 -6.42
CA VAL A 388 1.00 18.65 -5.65
C VAL A 388 2.42 18.99 -6.09
N ALA A 389 2.73 18.97 -7.40
CA ALA A 389 4.06 19.28 -7.93
C ALA A 389 4.54 20.67 -7.49
N THR A 390 3.65 21.68 -7.58
CA THR A 390 3.95 23.09 -7.25
C THR A 390 4.27 23.27 -5.78
N LEU A 391 3.48 22.70 -4.89
CA LEU A 391 3.67 22.86 -3.44
C LEU A 391 4.85 22.07 -2.88
N ILE A 392 5.16 20.92 -3.48
CA ILE A 392 6.30 20.09 -3.04
C ILE A 392 7.61 20.59 -3.67
N ASP A 393 7.52 21.37 -4.75
CA ASP A 393 8.64 21.84 -5.57
C ASP A 393 9.42 20.68 -6.20
N GLN A 394 8.71 19.67 -6.71
CA GLN A 394 9.27 18.47 -7.34
C GLN A 394 8.44 18.06 -8.56
N ASN A 395 9.11 17.45 -9.54
CA ASN A 395 8.45 16.89 -10.70
C ASN A 395 7.64 15.64 -10.31
N ILE A 396 6.47 15.48 -10.97
CA ILE A 396 5.67 14.24 -10.89
C ILE A 396 5.68 13.61 -12.28
N GLU A 397 6.37 12.48 -12.41
CA GLU A 397 6.44 11.69 -13.64
C GLU A 397 5.28 10.69 -13.67
N ILE A 398 4.54 10.66 -14.80
CA ILE A 398 3.36 9.80 -14.99
C ILE A 398 3.69 8.67 -15.95
N TYR A 399 3.35 7.44 -15.54
CA TYR A 399 3.61 6.23 -16.30
C TYR A 399 2.34 5.38 -16.49
N SER A 400 2.17 4.79 -17.69
CA SER A 400 1.10 3.85 -18.00
C SER A 400 1.46 2.44 -17.56
N THR A 401 1.51 2.21 -16.24
CA THR A 401 1.84 0.89 -15.65
C THR A 401 0.89 0.56 -14.51
N THR A 402 0.90 -0.70 -14.07
CA THR A 402 0.08 -1.20 -12.97
C THR A 402 0.89 -2.15 -12.09
N GLY A 403 0.40 -2.46 -10.89
CA GLY A 403 1.03 -3.43 -10.00
C GLY A 403 1.19 -4.82 -10.63
N SER A 404 0.23 -5.27 -11.45
CA SER A 404 0.32 -6.57 -12.15
C SER A 404 1.41 -6.57 -13.22
N ILE A 405 1.56 -5.47 -13.96
CA ILE A 405 2.66 -5.29 -14.91
C ILE A 405 4.00 -5.29 -14.18
N GLY A 406 4.10 -4.60 -13.04
CA GLY A 406 5.30 -4.59 -12.18
C GLY A 406 5.70 -5.99 -11.73
N ALA A 407 4.74 -6.77 -11.20
CA ALA A 407 4.98 -8.15 -10.78
C ALA A 407 5.42 -9.05 -11.93
N ALA A 408 4.82 -8.89 -13.13
CA ALA A 408 5.23 -9.64 -14.32
C ALA A 408 6.66 -9.28 -14.77
N ARG A 409 7.03 -8.00 -14.77
CA ARG A 409 8.39 -7.55 -15.11
C ARG A 409 9.42 -8.02 -14.10
N ALA A 410 9.06 -8.07 -12.82
CA ALA A 410 9.93 -8.57 -11.75
C ALA A 410 10.45 -9.99 -12.03
N VAL A 411 9.67 -10.81 -12.72
CA VAL A 411 10.06 -12.18 -13.10
C VAL A 411 11.31 -12.22 -14.00
N SER A 412 11.52 -11.20 -14.82
CA SER A 412 12.68 -11.10 -15.71
C SER A 412 13.95 -10.57 -15.03
N LEU A 413 13.83 -10.11 -13.79
CA LEU A 413 14.94 -9.54 -13.03
C LEU A 413 15.67 -10.60 -12.23
N LYS A 414 16.96 -10.40 -12.11
CA LYS A 414 17.77 -11.02 -11.06
C LYS A 414 18.03 -9.99 -9.95
N GLN A 415 18.32 -10.47 -8.76
CA GLN A 415 18.75 -9.56 -7.69
C GLN A 415 19.92 -8.68 -8.17
N GLY A 416 19.73 -7.35 -8.13
CA GLY A 416 20.72 -6.37 -8.57
C GLY A 416 20.58 -5.84 -10.01
N ASP A 417 19.76 -6.45 -10.87
CA ASP A 417 19.57 -6.00 -12.28
C ASP A 417 18.32 -5.10 -12.44
N PHE A 418 18.21 -4.07 -11.59
CA PHE A 418 17.03 -3.20 -11.58
C PHE A 418 17.06 -2.07 -12.60
N GLU A 419 18.21 -1.74 -13.18
CA GLU A 419 18.34 -0.66 -14.18
C GLU A 419 17.50 -0.91 -15.43
N ARG A 420 17.27 -2.18 -15.78
CA ARG A 420 16.43 -2.58 -16.92
C ARG A 420 14.99 -2.10 -16.80
N ILE A 421 14.44 -2.01 -15.58
CA ILE A 421 13.07 -1.50 -15.37
C ILE A 421 13.00 -0.03 -15.79
N GLY A 422 13.95 0.78 -15.34
CA GLY A 422 13.98 2.21 -15.65
C GLY A 422 14.03 2.46 -17.15
N THR A 423 14.90 1.78 -17.87
CA THR A 423 15.02 1.90 -19.32
C THR A 423 13.70 1.51 -20.00
N PHE A 424 13.09 0.39 -19.61
CA PHE A 424 11.83 -0.08 -20.19
C PHE A 424 10.69 0.90 -19.96
N LEU A 425 10.53 1.41 -18.73
CA LEU A 425 9.50 2.39 -18.38
C LEU A 425 9.61 3.67 -19.19
N MET A 426 10.81 4.24 -19.27
CA MET A 426 11.03 5.47 -20.03
C MET A 426 10.71 5.32 -21.51
N GLN A 427 10.99 4.17 -22.09
CA GLN A 427 10.78 3.93 -23.52
C GLN A 427 9.33 3.57 -23.89
N ASN A 428 8.59 2.92 -23.00
CA ASN A 428 7.31 2.30 -23.36
C ASN A 428 6.12 2.85 -22.57
N ASP A 429 6.31 3.30 -21.35
CA ASP A 429 5.20 3.62 -20.44
C ASP A 429 5.13 5.09 -20.04
N TYR A 430 6.12 5.90 -20.36
CA TYR A 430 6.11 7.33 -20.04
C TYR A 430 4.92 8.04 -20.71
N VAL A 431 4.19 8.83 -19.95
CA VAL A 431 3.03 9.60 -20.43
C VAL A 431 3.34 11.09 -20.46
N ASN A 432 3.65 11.69 -19.31
CA ASN A 432 3.99 13.11 -19.18
C ASN A 432 4.68 13.37 -17.84
N THR A 433 5.10 14.61 -17.64
CA THR A 433 5.62 15.12 -16.36
C THR A 433 4.91 16.42 -15.99
N TYR A 434 4.37 16.48 -14.79
CA TYR A 434 3.92 17.73 -14.18
C TYR A 434 5.11 18.38 -13.49
N VAL A 435 5.41 19.62 -13.87
CA VAL A 435 6.47 20.42 -13.28
C VAL A 435 5.87 21.47 -12.33
N PRO A 436 6.63 21.93 -11.31
CA PRO A 436 6.19 23.04 -10.46
C PRO A 436 5.88 24.30 -11.31
N LEU A 437 4.76 24.94 -11.04
CA LEU A 437 4.39 26.18 -11.69
C LEU A 437 5.23 27.34 -11.16
N GLU A 438 5.50 28.35 -12.01
CA GLU A 438 6.29 29.53 -11.62
C GLU A 438 5.58 30.37 -10.56
N ASP A 439 4.27 30.61 -10.72
CA ASP A 439 3.46 31.32 -9.73
C ASP A 439 2.95 30.38 -8.64
N LYS A 440 3.75 30.23 -7.58
CA LYS A 440 3.44 29.38 -6.43
C LYS A 440 2.57 30.09 -5.36
N GLU A 441 2.53 31.41 -5.36
CA GLU A 441 1.93 32.20 -4.28
C GLU A 441 0.44 31.88 -4.02
N PRO A 442 -0.44 31.76 -5.04
CA PRO A 442 -1.82 31.38 -4.81
C PRO A 442 -1.97 30.00 -4.15
N TYR A 443 -1.12 29.03 -4.54
CA TYR A 443 -1.13 27.66 -4.00
C TYR A 443 -0.66 27.63 -2.54
N LEU A 444 0.42 28.34 -2.21
CA LEU A 444 0.93 28.46 -0.85
C LEU A 444 -0.09 29.10 0.08
N LYS A 445 -0.77 30.16 -0.37
CA LYS A 445 -1.84 30.82 0.39
C LYS A 445 -3.04 29.89 0.63
N ALA A 446 -3.46 29.14 -0.39
CA ALA A 446 -4.57 28.20 -0.28
C ALA A 446 -4.22 27.05 0.66
N TYR A 447 -3.01 26.48 0.55
CA TYR A 447 -2.53 25.43 1.43
C TYR A 447 -2.37 25.91 2.87
N GLY A 448 -1.85 27.11 3.09
CA GLY A 448 -1.74 27.71 4.42
C GLY A 448 -3.09 27.80 5.13
N ARG A 449 -4.12 28.31 4.44
CA ARG A 449 -5.50 28.34 4.94
C ARG A 449 -6.02 26.97 5.27
N TRP A 450 -5.82 25.99 4.38
CA TRP A 450 -6.24 24.61 4.59
C TRP A 450 -5.59 24.00 5.84
N LYS A 451 -4.28 24.25 6.07
CA LYS A 451 -3.57 23.80 7.28
C LYS A 451 -4.10 24.46 8.55
N GLU A 452 -4.42 25.74 8.52
CA GLU A 452 -5.00 26.46 9.66
C GLU A 452 -6.35 25.84 10.06
N GLU A 453 -7.23 25.60 9.08
CA GLU A 453 -8.53 24.97 9.33
C GLU A 453 -8.37 23.54 9.87
N LEU A 454 -7.46 22.74 9.30
CA LEU A 454 -7.15 21.40 9.82
C LEU A 454 -6.68 21.46 11.27
N GLN A 455 -5.76 22.37 11.60
CA GLN A 455 -5.24 22.51 12.96
C GLN A 455 -6.32 22.96 13.97
N MET A 456 -7.23 23.86 13.57
CA MET A 456 -8.35 24.26 14.41
C MET A 456 -9.26 23.07 14.75
N ILE A 457 -9.58 22.23 13.76
CA ILE A 457 -10.43 21.04 13.98
C ILE A 457 -9.71 20.01 14.86
N LEU A 458 -8.41 19.79 14.62
CA LEU A 458 -7.62 18.83 15.41
C LEU A 458 -7.46 19.23 16.89
N LYS A 459 -7.49 20.54 17.21
CA LYS A 459 -7.44 21.04 18.59
C LYS A 459 -8.75 20.83 19.33
N ASN A 460 -9.87 20.77 18.63
CA ASN A 460 -11.22 20.65 19.20
C ASN A 460 -11.70 19.18 19.32
N LYS A 461 -10.90 18.24 18.85
CA LYS A 461 -11.09 16.79 18.96
C LYS A 461 -9.91 16.12 19.66
#